data_4a6750280b05d47f5a32f33db225ad9c
#
_entry.id   4a6750280b05d47f5a32f33db225ad9c
#
_cell.length_a   1.000
_cell.length_b   1.000
_cell.length_c   1.000
_cell.angle_alpha   90.00
_cell.angle_beta   90.00
_cell.angle_gamma   90.00
#
_symmetry.space_group_name_H-M   'P 1'
#
loop_
_entity.id
_entity.type
_entity.pdbx_description
1 polymer ?
#
loop_
_entity_poly.entity_id
_entity_poly.type
_entity_poly.pdbx_seq_one_letter_code
_entity_poly.pdbx_strand_id
1 'polypeptide(L)'
;MRVRIIKARSGDCFVIDFENGHCILIDGGYSNTYKAELKPYLEYLNSKGKVLDYVILTHYDEDHIAGMIKFFEDNGEKQRVIPVKEVIVNGFSSVACDDNDVKPVSAHKRGIDIQKASSKQEYSFENWCMDNGYPINRFKSGKSIIAGDIIDCEDYSIKFA
;
A
#
# COMPACT_ATOMS: atom_id res chain seq x y z
N MET A 1 -20.02 4.91 6.84
CA MET A 1 -18.58 5.07 6.50
C MET A 1 -17.91 5.99 7.52
N ARG A 2 -16.74 5.61 8.02
CA ARG A 2 -15.89 6.42 8.92
C ARG A 2 -14.49 6.54 8.32
N VAL A 3 -13.91 7.72 8.43
CA VAL A 3 -12.49 7.93 8.06
C VAL A 3 -11.73 8.20 9.35
N ARG A 4 -10.75 7.37 9.64
CA ARG A 4 -9.82 7.57 10.74
C ARG A 4 -8.49 8.07 10.23
N ILE A 5 -8.13 9.26 10.62
CA ILE A 5 -6.80 9.83 10.39
C ILE A 5 -5.90 9.34 11.54
N ILE A 6 -4.88 8.57 11.22
CA ILE A 6 -3.92 8.08 12.20
C ILE A 6 -2.93 9.21 12.47
N LYS A 7 -2.58 9.41 13.75
CA LYS A 7 -1.65 10.44 14.17
C LYS A 7 -0.23 10.13 13.67
N ALA A 8 0.06 10.56 12.45
CA ALA A 8 1.41 10.59 11.89
C ALA A 8 2.05 11.95 12.19
N ARG A 9 3.35 12.00 12.48
CA ARG A 9 4.06 13.27 12.75
C ARG A 9 4.19 14.11 11.49
N SER A 10 4.71 13.51 10.46
CA SER A 10 4.68 13.90 9.05
C SER A 10 4.30 12.64 8.27
N GLY A 11 3.89 12.79 7.04
CA GLY A 11 3.35 11.69 6.23
C GLY A 11 1.89 11.40 6.53
N ASP A 12 1.35 10.46 5.80
CA ASP A 12 -0.06 10.15 5.79
C ASP A 12 -0.33 8.71 6.27
N CYS A 13 -1.45 8.54 6.94
CA CYS A 13 -1.98 7.22 7.28
C CYS A 13 -3.48 7.33 7.57
N PHE A 14 -4.29 6.72 6.73
CA PHE A 14 -5.75 6.79 6.84
C PHE A 14 -6.35 5.39 6.83
N VAL A 15 -7.38 5.17 7.64
CA VAL A 15 -8.22 3.99 7.55
C VAL A 15 -9.66 4.40 7.28
N ILE A 16 -10.21 3.90 6.19
CA ILE A 16 -11.62 4.05 5.83
C ILE A 16 -12.34 2.78 6.28
N ASP A 17 -13.30 2.92 7.15
CA ASP A 17 -14.13 1.85 7.69
C ASP A 17 -15.55 1.97 7.13
N PHE A 18 -15.93 1.01 6.30
CA PHE A 18 -17.29 0.83 5.80
C PHE A 18 -18.04 -0.12 6.74
N GLU A 19 -19.05 0.30 7.41
CA GLU A 19 -19.74 -0.44 8.48
C GLU A 19 -20.15 -1.89 8.16
N ASN A 20 -20.12 -2.28 6.87
CA ASN A 20 -20.42 -3.60 6.31
C ASN A 20 -19.30 -4.66 6.44
N GLY A 21 -18.25 -4.40 7.20
CA GLY A 21 -17.12 -5.35 7.39
C GLY A 21 -15.88 -5.05 6.55
N HIS A 22 -15.96 -4.11 5.62
CA HIS A 22 -14.91 -3.73 4.68
C HIS A 22 -14.13 -2.52 5.15
N CYS A 23 -12.83 -2.50 4.90
CA CYS A 23 -11.94 -1.38 5.24
C CYS A 23 -10.91 -1.15 4.13
N ILE A 24 -10.40 0.08 4.07
CA ILE A 24 -9.27 0.46 3.22
C ILE A 24 -8.21 1.11 4.09
N LEU A 25 -6.95 0.73 3.91
CA LEU A 25 -5.80 1.41 4.49
C LEU A 25 -5.11 2.21 3.38
N ILE A 26 -4.83 3.49 3.64
CA ILE A 26 -4.09 4.37 2.73
C ILE A 26 -2.87 4.87 3.49
N ASP A 27 -1.70 4.54 2.98
CA ASP A 27 -0.38 4.82 3.55
C ASP A 27 -0.17 4.30 4.98
N GLY A 28 1.06 4.18 5.41
CA GLY A 28 1.41 3.59 6.69
C GLY A 28 2.08 4.54 7.68
N GLY A 29 2.41 5.75 7.23
CA GLY A 29 3.24 6.65 8.01
C GLY A 29 4.64 6.08 8.26
N TYR A 30 5.33 6.60 9.26
CA TYR A 30 6.58 6.03 9.74
C TYR A 30 6.37 4.71 10.50
N SER A 31 7.43 3.91 10.64
CA SER A 31 7.41 2.66 11.42
C SER A 31 6.92 2.86 12.87
N ASN A 32 7.20 4.01 13.48
CA ASN A 32 6.70 4.34 14.82
C ASN A 32 5.19 4.65 14.82
N THR A 33 4.67 5.29 13.77
CA THR A 33 3.23 5.50 13.57
C THR A 33 2.51 4.15 13.50
N TYR A 34 3.04 3.23 12.70
CA TYR A 34 2.51 1.88 12.63
C TYR A 34 2.45 1.23 14.02
N LYS A 35 3.60 1.17 14.72
CA LYS A 35 3.69 0.46 16.02
C LYS A 35 2.78 1.04 17.10
N ALA A 36 2.73 2.38 17.18
CA ALA A 36 2.05 3.06 18.28
C ALA A 36 0.55 3.23 18.06
N GLU A 37 0.13 3.45 16.82
CA GLU A 37 -1.23 3.89 16.50
C GLU A 37 -1.96 2.95 15.52
N LEU A 38 -1.33 2.61 14.38
CA LEU A 38 -2.00 1.86 13.33
C LEU A 38 -2.21 0.39 13.72
N LYS A 39 -1.15 -0.31 14.18
CA LYS A 39 -1.22 -1.74 14.53
C LYS A 39 -2.32 -2.04 15.54
N PRO A 40 -2.40 -1.38 16.70
CA PRO A 40 -3.47 -1.63 17.67
C PRO A 40 -4.86 -1.43 17.07
N TYR A 41 -5.00 -0.47 16.15
CA TYR A 41 -6.28 -0.21 15.51
C TYR A 41 -6.63 -1.29 14.47
N LEU A 42 -5.68 -1.75 13.68
CA LEU A 42 -5.90 -2.86 12.74
C LEU A 42 -6.25 -4.17 13.49
N GLU A 43 -5.56 -4.46 14.59
CA GLU A 43 -5.87 -5.61 15.45
C GLU A 43 -7.30 -5.49 16.06
N TYR A 44 -7.70 -4.27 16.46
CA TYR A 44 -9.07 -4.01 16.88
C TYR A 44 -10.08 -4.28 15.75
N LEU A 45 -9.82 -3.80 14.53
CA LEU A 45 -10.69 -4.06 13.38
C LEU A 45 -10.79 -5.56 13.08
N ASN A 46 -9.67 -6.28 13.11
CA ASN A 46 -9.63 -7.72 12.94
C ASN A 46 -10.46 -8.45 14.01
N SER A 47 -10.38 -8.02 15.27
CA SER A 47 -11.21 -8.59 16.36
C SER A 47 -12.72 -8.39 16.15
N LYS A 48 -13.11 -7.46 15.26
CA LYS A 48 -14.50 -7.23 14.83
C LYS A 48 -14.86 -7.97 13.54
N GLY A 49 -13.98 -8.86 13.07
CA GLY A 49 -14.18 -9.61 11.83
C GLY A 49 -14.03 -8.78 10.56
N LYS A 50 -13.39 -7.61 10.65
CA LYS A 50 -13.17 -6.75 9.48
C LYS A 50 -11.95 -7.21 8.68
N VAL A 51 -11.94 -6.85 7.41
CA VAL A 51 -10.84 -7.12 6.46
C VAL A 51 -10.44 -5.83 5.75
N LEU A 52 -9.18 -5.74 5.35
CA LEU A 52 -8.73 -4.70 4.42
C LEU A 52 -8.98 -5.19 2.99
N ASP A 53 -9.96 -4.60 2.32
CA ASP A 53 -10.18 -4.88 0.90
C ASP A 53 -9.01 -4.39 0.08
N TYR A 54 -8.53 -3.19 0.41
CA TYR A 54 -7.39 -2.57 -0.25
C TYR A 54 -6.41 -1.97 0.76
N VAL A 55 -5.14 -2.18 0.48
CA VAL A 55 -4.03 -1.44 1.10
C VAL A 55 -3.41 -0.61 -0.01
N ILE A 56 -3.55 0.70 0.06
CA ILE A 56 -3.11 1.63 -0.98
C ILE A 56 -1.84 2.33 -0.50
N LEU A 57 -0.75 2.20 -1.26
CA LEU A 57 0.45 3.00 -1.09
C LEU A 57 0.47 4.08 -2.17
N THR A 58 0.38 5.35 -1.76
CA THR A 58 0.29 6.47 -2.68
C THR A 58 1.63 6.79 -3.33
N HIS A 59 2.73 6.69 -2.56
CA HIS A 59 4.10 6.88 -3.03
C HIS A 59 5.12 6.26 -2.07
N TYR A 60 6.40 6.24 -2.47
CA TYR A 60 7.47 5.50 -1.77
C TYR A 60 8.32 6.37 -0.83
N ASP A 61 7.86 7.55 -0.42
CA ASP A 61 8.57 8.35 0.55
C ASP A 61 8.51 7.69 1.93
N GLU A 62 9.57 7.84 2.72
CA GLU A 62 9.75 7.11 3.97
C GLU A 62 8.59 7.29 4.96
N ASP A 63 8.00 8.47 4.97
CA ASP A 63 6.88 8.83 5.82
C ASP A 63 5.51 8.28 5.35
N HIS A 64 5.49 7.49 4.29
CA HIS A 64 4.34 6.74 3.79
C HIS A 64 4.59 5.23 3.80
N ILE A 65 5.77 4.80 3.29
CA ILE A 65 6.06 3.37 3.11
C ILE A 65 6.61 2.68 4.36
N ALA A 66 7.36 3.36 5.24
CA ALA A 66 8.06 2.68 6.34
C ALA A 66 7.10 1.96 7.30
N GLY A 67 5.93 2.55 7.55
CA GLY A 67 4.87 1.91 8.33
C GLY A 67 4.22 0.73 7.59
N MET A 68 4.07 0.84 6.27
CA MET A 68 3.57 -0.25 5.43
C MET A 68 4.49 -1.47 5.44
N ILE A 69 5.80 -1.27 5.24
CA ILE A 69 6.79 -2.36 5.33
C ILE A 69 6.64 -3.05 6.68
N LYS A 70 6.60 -2.28 7.78
CA LYS A 70 6.48 -2.85 9.11
C LYS A 70 5.14 -3.57 9.34
N PHE A 71 4.05 -3.05 8.77
CA PHE A 71 2.75 -3.72 8.79
C PHE A 71 2.82 -5.08 8.09
N PHE A 72 3.35 -5.14 6.87
CA PHE A 72 3.41 -6.37 6.12
C PHE A 72 4.37 -7.40 6.74
N GLU A 73 5.51 -6.97 7.31
CA GLU A 73 6.39 -7.84 8.09
C GLU A 73 5.65 -8.52 9.27
N ASP A 74 4.88 -7.74 10.03
CA ASP A 74 4.13 -8.24 11.19
C ASP A 74 2.91 -9.09 10.76
N ASN A 75 2.27 -8.72 9.65
CA ASN A 75 1.11 -9.43 9.11
C ASN A 75 1.51 -10.80 8.54
N GLY A 76 2.56 -10.85 7.74
CA GLY A 76 3.15 -12.07 7.15
C GLY A 76 2.14 -12.93 6.38
N GLU A 77 2.55 -14.11 5.96
CA GLU A 77 1.70 -15.06 5.23
C GLU A 77 0.40 -15.45 5.96
N LYS A 78 0.43 -15.44 7.30
CA LYS A 78 -0.72 -15.83 8.13
C LYS A 78 -1.69 -14.69 8.39
N GLN A 79 -1.44 -13.51 7.84
CA GLN A 79 -2.26 -12.30 7.99
C GLN A 79 -2.70 -12.05 9.44
N ARG A 80 -1.75 -12.08 10.37
CA ARG A 80 -2.01 -12.09 11.83
C ARG A 80 -2.59 -10.79 12.36
N VAL A 81 -2.22 -9.66 11.76
CA VAL A 81 -2.70 -8.35 12.19
C VAL A 81 -4.12 -8.13 11.69
N ILE A 82 -4.34 -8.30 10.38
CA ILE A 82 -5.65 -8.20 9.75
C ILE A 82 -5.59 -8.83 8.34
N PRO A 83 -6.64 -9.52 7.86
CA PRO A 83 -6.69 -10.01 6.49
C PRO A 83 -6.64 -8.87 5.47
N VAL A 84 -5.86 -9.06 4.40
CA VAL A 84 -5.71 -8.13 3.27
C VAL A 84 -6.08 -8.84 1.99
N LYS A 85 -6.98 -8.26 1.18
CA LYS A 85 -7.40 -8.85 -0.09
C LYS A 85 -6.52 -8.43 -1.26
N GLU A 86 -6.11 -7.16 -1.29
CA GLU A 86 -5.34 -6.63 -2.43
C GLU A 86 -4.48 -5.43 -2.00
N VAL A 87 -3.30 -5.31 -2.62
CA VAL A 87 -2.39 -4.17 -2.48
C VAL A 87 -2.47 -3.34 -3.75
N ILE A 88 -2.62 -2.05 -3.61
CA ILE A 88 -2.70 -1.08 -4.69
C ILE A 88 -1.46 -0.18 -4.62
N VAL A 89 -0.66 -0.20 -5.68
CA VAL A 89 0.60 0.56 -5.71
C VAL A 89 1.06 0.80 -7.13
N ASN A 90 1.71 1.93 -7.39
CA ASN A 90 2.44 2.20 -8.61
C ASN A 90 3.94 2.06 -8.34
N GLY A 91 4.44 0.84 -8.46
CA GLY A 91 5.84 0.55 -8.28
C GLY A 91 6.59 0.30 -9.58
N PHE A 92 7.85 -0.01 -9.43
CA PHE A 92 8.76 -0.26 -10.56
C PHE A 92 8.27 -1.41 -11.44
N SER A 93 7.75 -2.48 -10.85
CA SER A 93 7.27 -3.66 -11.58
C SER A 93 6.02 -3.37 -12.40
N SER A 94 5.11 -2.55 -11.87
CA SER A 94 3.87 -2.17 -12.57
C SER A 94 4.14 -1.22 -13.73
N VAL A 95 5.10 -0.30 -13.59
CA VAL A 95 5.50 0.62 -14.66
C VAL A 95 6.25 -0.10 -15.78
N ALA A 96 7.06 -1.11 -15.47
CA ALA A 96 7.82 -1.86 -16.47
C ALA A 96 6.96 -2.73 -17.40
N CYS A 97 5.71 -3.01 -17.05
CA CYS A 97 4.80 -3.84 -17.86
C CYS A 97 4.01 -3.05 -18.92
N ASP A 98 3.99 -1.72 -18.85
CA ASP A 98 3.11 -0.90 -19.71
C ASP A 98 3.74 -0.42 -21.03
N ASP A 99 5.06 -0.57 -21.22
CA ASP A 99 5.73 -0.03 -22.40
C ASP A 99 6.51 -1.06 -23.21
N ASN A 100 6.07 -1.27 -24.45
CA ASN A 100 6.87 -1.91 -25.49
C ASN A 100 8.11 -1.10 -25.91
N ASP A 101 8.35 0.09 -25.35
CA ASP A 101 9.38 1.03 -25.83
C ASP A 101 10.22 1.73 -24.74
N VAL A 102 9.99 1.53 -23.44
CA VAL A 102 10.85 2.13 -22.41
C VAL A 102 11.88 1.12 -21.96
N LYS A 103 13.07 1.18 -22.56
CA LYS A 103 14.26 0.63 -21.93
C LYS A 103 14.34 1.18 -20.52
N PRO A 104 14.60 0.34 -19.49
CA PRO A 104 14.77 0.83 -18.13
C PRO A 104 15.81 1.95 -18.20
N VAL A 105 15.37 3.17 -17.90
CA VAL A 105 16.27 4.29 -17.77
C VAL A 105 17.16 3.90 -16.61
N SER A 106 18.38 3.46 -16.96
CA SER A 106 19.37 3.13 -15.97
C SER A 106 19.49 4.33 -15.04
N ALA A 107 19.07 4.18 -13.79
CA ALA A 107 19.11 5.17 -12.72
C ALA A 107 20.56 5.61 -12.37
N HIS A 108 21.44 5.61 -13.37
CA HIS A 108 22.89 5.72 -13.21
C HIS A 108 23.45 7.09 -13.51
N LYS A 109 22.65 8.14 -13.64
CA LYS A 109 23.24 9.49 -13.82
C LYS A 109 22.38 10.64 -13.29
N ARG A 110 22.06 10.70 -12.01
CA ARG A 110 21.94 11.98 -11.28
C ARG A 110 22.20 11.72 -9.80
N GLY A 111 23.30 12.27 -9.30
CA GLY A 111 23.81 12.04 -7.95
C GLY A 111 22.93 12.62 -6.85
N ILE A 112 21.94 11.88 -6.43
CA ILE A 112 21.21 12.12 -5.19
C ILE A 112 20.96 10.73 -4.57
N ASP A 113 21.61 10.48 -3.44
CA ASP A 113 21.52 9.20 -2.72
C ASP A 113 20.10 8.84 -2.22
N ILE A 114 19.18 9.80 -2.18
CA ILE A 114 17.79 9.62 -1.77
C ILE A 114 17.01 8.77 -2.80
N GLN A 115 17.29 8.91 -4.10
CA GLN A 115 16.64 8.10 -5.14
C GLN A 115 17.05 6.62 -5.10
N LYS A 116 18.26 6.31 -4.63
CA LYS A 116 18.70 4.92 -4.45
C LYS A 116 18.02 4.22 -3.27
N ALA A 117 17.70 4.97 -2.23
CA ALA A 117 17.02 4.41 -1.07
C ALA A 117 15.54 4.12 -1.40
N SER A 118 14.83 5.02 -2.07
CA SER A 118 13.44 4.82 -2.46
C SER A 118 13.27 3.68 -3.45
N SER A 119 14.05 3.63 -4.54
CA SER A 119 13.96 2.56 -5.53
C SER A 119 14.29 1.16 -4.97
N LYS A 120 15.18 1.07 -3.96
CA LYS A 120 15.49 -0.18 -3.28
C LYS A 120 14.36 -0.61 -2.32
N GLN A 121 13.73 0.33 -1.66
CA GLN A 121 12.58 0.07 -0.79
C GLN A 121 11.34 -0.32 -1.62
N GLU A 122 11.12 0.35 -2.72
CA GLU A 122 10.09 0.07 -3.71
C GLU A 122 10.17 -1.37 -4.21
N TYR A 123 11.30 -1.76 -4.79
CA TYR A 123 11.54 -3.12 -5.25
C TYR A 123 11.42 -4.15 -4.13
N SER A 124 11.90 -3.84 -2.94
CA SER A 124 11.80 -4.74 -1.79
C SER A 124 10.36 -4.93 -1.32
N PHE A 125 9.55 -3.87 -1.33
CA PHE A 125 8.16 -3.91 -0.88
C PHE A 125 7.28 -4.73 -1.83
N GLU A 126 7.34 -4.47 -3.13
CA GLU A 126 6.56 -5.21 -4.13
C GLU A 126 6.93 -6.70 -4.15
N ASN A 127 8.23 -7.00 -4.19
CA ASN A 127 8.67 -8.40 -4.16
C ASN A 127 8.23 -9.10 -2.88
N TRP A 128 8.34 -8.43 -1.74
CA TRP A 128 7.89 -9.00 -0.49
C TRP A 128 6.38 -9.31 -0.53
N CYS A 129 5.56 -8.41 -1.05
CA CYS A 129 4.12 -8.65 -1.23
C CYS A 129 3.87 -9.85 -2.14
N MET A 130 4.55 -9.92 -3.28
CA MET A 130 4.41 -11.04 -4.23
C MET A 130 4.86 -12.36 -3.62
N ASP A 131 6.01 -12.40 -2.95
CA ASP A 131 6.58 -13.59 -2.31
C ASP A 131 5.67 -14.11 -1.18
N ASN A 132 4.92 -13.23 -0.53
CA ASN A 132 3.96 -13.59 0.52
C ASN A 132 2.51 -13.72 0.02
N GLY A 133 2.31 -13.78 -1.30
CA GLY A 133 1.01 -14.10 -1.91
C GLY A 133 -0.03 -12.97 -1.83
N TYR A 134 0.38 -11.73 -1.60
CA TYR A 134 -0.52 -10.58 -1.68
C TYR A 134 -0.73 -10.17 -3.14
N PRO A 135 -1.98 -10.16 -3.65
CA PRO A 135 -2.26 -9.67 -4.99
C PRO A 135 -1.93 -8.18 -5.12
N ILE A 136 -1.25 -7.80 -6.20
CA ILE A 136 -0.94 -6.40 -6.50
C ILE A 136 -1.70 -5.97 -7.77
N ASN A 137 -2.41 -4.83 -7.70
CA ASN A 137 -3.13 -4.21 -8.82
C ASN A 137 -3.95 -5.21 -9.66
N ARG A 138 -4.57 -6.19 -9.02
CA ARG A 138 -5.28 -7.29 -9.70
C ARG A 138 -6.41 -6.78 -10.59
N PHE A 139 -7.09 -5.70 -10.20
CA PHE A 139 -8.16 -5.08 -10.99
C PHE A 139 -7.67 -4.58 -12.37
N LYS A 140 -6.37 -4.31 -12.51
CA LYS A 140 -5.70 -3.96 -13.78
C LYS A 140 -4.76 -5.04 -14.30
N SER A 141 -4.87 -6.27 -13.82
CA SER A 141 -3.96 -7.37 -14.19
C SER A 141 -2.48 -7.08 -13.90
N GLY A 142 -2.21 -6.36 -12.82
CA GLY A 142 -0.86 -5.99 -12.38
C GLY A 142 -0.29 -4.73 -13.04
N LYS A 143 -1.06 -4.05 -13.89
CA LYS A 143 -0.60 -2.84 -14.59
C LYS A 143 -0.62 -1.60 -13.70
N SER A 144 0.10 -0.56 -14.13
CA SER A 144 0.11 0.76 -13.49
C SER A 144 -1.29 1.38 -13.41
N ILE A 145 -1.52 2.09 -12.31
CA ILE A 145 -2.73 2.86 -12.07
C ILE A 145 -2.53 4.25 -12.67
N ILE A 146 -3.49 4.71 -13.41
CA ILE A 146 -3.48 6.04 -14.03
C ILE A 146 -4.69 6.86 -13.59
N ALA A 147 -4.60 8.16 -13.75
CA ALA A 147 -5.73 9.06 -13.50
C ALA A 147 -6.94 8.65 -14.34
N GLY A 148 -8.09 8.55 -13.70
CA GLY A 148 -9.33 8.10 -14.31
C GLY A 148 -9.65 6.62 -14.11
N ASP A 149 -8.71 5.81 -13.64
CA ASP A 149 -9.01 4.43 -13.25
C ASP A 149 -10.02 4.39 -12.11
N ILE A 150 -10.86 3.36 -12.12
CA ILE A 150 -11.91 3.17 -11.11
C ILE A 150 -11.89 1.71 -10.65
N ILE A 151 -11.95 1.51 -9.35
CA ILE A 151 -12.27 0.23 -8.74
C ILE A 151 -13.72 0.32 -8.28
N ASP A 152 -14.59 -0.47 -8.89
CA ASP A 152 -15.99 -0.56 -8.51
C ASP A 152 -16.20 -1.73 -7.53
N CYS A 153 -16.75 -1.44 -6.37
CA CYS A 153 -17.19 -2.38 -5.37
C CYS A 153 -18.72 -2.27 -5.20
N GLU A 154 -19.37 -3.26 -4.58
CA GLU A 154 -20.84 -3.26 -4.45
C GLU A 154 -21.36 -2.00 -3.74
N ASP A 155 -20.67 -1.50 -2.74
CA ASP A 155 -21.13 -0.42 -1.86
C ASP A 155 -20.36 0.90 -2.03
N TYR A 156 -19.25 0.90 -2.79
CA TYR A 156 -18.40 2.08 -2.98
C TYR A 156 -17.56 1.96 -4.25
N SER A 157 -17.01 3.07 -4.71
CA SER A 157 -16.00 3.08 -5.76
C SER A 157 -14.78 3.90 -5.33
N ILE A 158 -13.62 3.52 -5.84
CA ILE A 158 -12.36 4.26 -5.67
C ILE A 158 -11.97 4.79 -7.04
N LYS A 159 -11.92 6.11 -7.17
CA LYS A 159 -11.45 6.78 -8.38
C LYS A 159 -10.08 7.38 -8.15
N PHE A 160 -9.14 7.05 -9.02
CA PHE A 160 -7.80 7.63 -9.02
C PHE A 160 -7.79 8.92 -9.86
N ALA A 161 -7.22 9.99 -9.30
CA ALA A 161 -7.20 11.33 -9.91
C ALA A 161 -5.77 11.79 -10.20
#